data_e272e56b1c81fc45490052e627f56f07
#
_entry.id   e272e56b1c81fc45490052e627f56f07
#
_cell.length_a   1.000
_cell.length_b   1.000
_cell.length_c   1.000
_cell.angle_alpha   90.00
_cell.angle_beta   90.00
_cell.angle_gamma   90.00
#
_symmetry.space_group_name_H-M   'P 1'
#
loop_
_entity.id
_entity.type
_entity.pdbx_description
1 polymer ?
#
loop_
_entity_poly.entity_id
_entity_poly.type
_entity_poly.pdbx_seq_one_letter_code
_entity_poly.pdbx_strand_id
1 'polypeptide(L)'
;LYPTETYTVRGGDTLDAVSRRTGVSLNELWRNNPTLGGKSTVYPGQTLNIRYEAPPLGDVYTNGYVYTYVNRDVLRKTLPYLTYLSVFSHGFREDGSLLPPEGGDEEIISIAKEYGTVPLLTLTSITENGTFSSELVESLLSSPELTSSVAVSLAETAVENGYGGVDLDFEYIPSQYADGYVALINELQTLLP
;
A
#
# COMPACT_ATOMS: atom_id res chain seq x y z
N LEU A 1 5.01 20.95 19.03
CA LEU A 1 3.92 21.61 18.32
C LEU A 1 2.70 21.70 19.25
N TYR A 2 2.11 22.87 19.38
CA TYR A 2 0.88 23.05 20.15
C TYR A 2 -0.30 23.08 19.17
N PRO A 3 -1.45 22.46 19.50
CA PRO A 3 -2.63 22.57 18.67
C PRO A 3 -3.16 24.00 18.71
N THR A 4 -3.47 24.56 17.55
CA THR A 4 -4.09 25.88 17.42
C THR A 4 -5.61 25.82 17.43
N GLU A 5 -6.15 24.66 17.10
CA GLU A 5 -7.59 24.39 17.10
C GLU A 5 -7.86 23.02 17.71
N THR A 6 -8.80 22.96 18.63
CA THR A 6 -9.28 21.72 19.23
C THR A 6 -10.80 21.64 19.14
N TYR A 7 -11.34 20.42 19.18
CA TYR A 7 -12.76 20.15 19.19
C TYR A 7 -13.11 19.21 20.33
N THR A 8 -14.08 19.60 21.17
CA THR A 8 -14.63 18.71 22.20
C THR A 8 -15.82 17.96 21.62
N VAL A 9 -15.71 16.63 21.58
CA VAL A 9 -16.73 15.72 21.05
C VAL A 9 -18.02 15.86 21.86
N ARG A 10 -19.15 15.97 21.18
CA ARG A 10 -20.49 16.04 21.76
C ARG A 10 -21.24 14.73 21.64
N GLY A 11 -22.29 14.54 22.37
CA GLY A 11 -23.16 13.38 22.26
C GLY A 11 -23.73 13.23 20.84
N GLY A 12 -23.54 12.07 20.24
CA GLY A 12 -23.94 11.78 18.85
C GLY A 12 -22.95 12.18 17.76
N ASP A 13 -21.82 12.80 18.09
CA ASP A 13 -20.76 13.06 17.10
C ASP A 13 -20.07 11.77 16.67
N THR A 14 -19.73 11.72 15.38
CA THR A 14 -18.80 10.74 14.79
C THR A 14 -17.56 11.47 14.30
N LEU A 15 -16.45 10.76 14.14
CA LEU A 15 -15.22 11.38 13.60
C LEU A 15 -15.44 11.98 12.20
N ASP A 16 -16.27 11.33 11.38
CA ASP A 16 -16.68 11.85 10.07
C ASP A 16 -17.53 13.14 10.18
N ALA A 17 -18.43 13.24 11.17
CA ALA A 17 -19.16 14.49 11.42
C ALA A 17 -18.23 15.63 11.88
N VAL A 18 -17.21 15.31 12.69
CA VAL A 18 -16.17 16.27 13.09
C VAL A 18 -15.36 16.71 11.88
N SER A 19 -14.92 15.78 11.03
CA SER A 19 -14.22 16.06 9.77
C SER A 19 -14.98 17.05 8.90
N ARG A 20 -16.25 16.78 8.61
CA ARG A 20 -17.10 17.70 7.82
C ARG A 20 -17.28 19.06 8.46
N ARG A 21 -17.42 19.12 9.78
CA ARG A 21 -17.65 20.38 10.52
C ARG A 21 -16.40 21.26 10.55
N THR A 22 -15.22 20.66 10.67
CA THR A 22 -13.95 21.37 10.79
C THR A 22 -13.26 21.60 9.45
N GLY A 23 -13.69 20.90 8.39
CA GLY A 23 -13.05 20.92 7.07
C GLY A 23 -11.69 20.23 7.05
N VAL A 24 -11.40 19.37 8.05
CA VAL A 24 -10.15 18.59 8.16
C VAL A 24 -10.44 17.14 7.77
N SER A 25 -9.61 16.55 6.92
CA SER A 25 -9.79 15.18 6.45
C SER A 25 -9.70 14.15 7.59
N LEU A 26 -10.34 12.99 7.42
CA LEU A 26 -10.22 11.90 8.40
C LEU A 26 -8.77 11.48 8.64
N ASN A 27 -7.96 11.37 7.58
CA ASN A 27 -6.54 11.04 7.69
C ASN A 27 -5.77 12.06 8.51
N GLU A 28 -6.05 13.34 8.31
CA GLU A 28 -5.42 14.40 9.11
C GLU A 28 -5.90 14.37 10.57
N LEU A 29 -7.19 14.10 10.83
CA LEU A 29 -7.67 13.90 12.19
C LEU A 29 -7.01 12.73 12.88
N TRP A 30 -6.80 11.58 12.20
CA TRP A 30 -6.07 10.45 12.77
C TRP A 30 -4.60 10.78 13.03
N ARG A 31 -3.91 11.47 12.10
CA ARG A 31 -2.53 11.92 12.29
C ARG A 31 -2.39 12.90 13.46
N ASN A 32 -3.34 13.80 13.61
CA ASN A 32 -3.33 14.80 14.69
C ASN A 32 -3.73 14.19 16.04
N ASN A 33 -4.33 12.99 16.05
CA ASN A 33 -4.81 12.30 17.25
C ASN A 33 -4.36 10.83 17.27
N PRO A 34 -3.06 10.53 17.43
CA PRO A 34 -2.53 9.17 17.39
C PRO A 34 -3.17 8.21 18.40
N THR A 35 -3.73 8.75 19.48
CA THR A 35 -4.45 7.97 20.51
C THR A 35 -5.73 7.31 19.98
N LEU A 36 -6.26 7.76 18.84
CA LEU A 36 -7.38 7.10 18.17
C LEU A 36 -6.96 5.74 17.57
N GLY A 37 -5.66 5.53 17.32
CA GLY A 37 -5.16 4.27 16.77
C GLY A 37 -5.76 3.92 15.40
N GLY A 38 -6.08 4.93 14.56
CA GLY A 38 -6.74 4.75 13.27
C GLY A 38 -8.25 4.44 13.39
N LYS A 39 -8.83 4.39 14.59
CA LYS A 39 -10.26 4.09 14.80
C LYS A 39 -11.11 5.35 14.68
N SER A 40 -12.33 5.20 14.17
CA SER A 40 -13.29 6.31 14.04
C SER A 40 -14.16 6.49 15.28
N THR A 41 -13.97 5.66 16.31
CA THR A 41 -14.74 5.75 17.55
C THR A 41 -14.27 6.94 18.39
N VAL A 42 -15.20 7.82 18.73
CA VAL A 42 -14.98 8.98 19.61
C VAL A 42 -16.05 9.01 20.71
N TYR A 43 -15.73 9.63 21.85
CA TYR A 43 -16.61 9.65 23.01
C TYR A 43 -16.95 11.09 23.42
N PRO A 44 -18.18 11.37 23.90
CA PRO A 44 -18.54 12.67 24.42
C PRO A 44 -17.57 13.15 25.50
N GLY A 45 -17.13 14.41 25.38
CA GLY A 45 -16.14 15.02 26.26
C GLY A 45 -14.68 14.79 25.85
N GLN A 46 -14.41 13.91 24.89
CA GLN A 46 -13.08 13.72 24.33
C GLN A 46 -12.65 14.98 23.58
N THR A 47 -11.41 15.44 23.79
CA THR A 47 -10.83 16.55 23.05
C THR A 47 -9.99 16.02 21.90
N LEU A 48 -10.27 16.50 20.68
CA LEU A 48 -9.53 16.19 19.46
C LEU A 48 -8.70 17.41 19.06
N ASN A 49 -7.45 17.18 18.67
CA ASN A 49 -6.59 18.17 18.01
C ASN A 49 -7.00 18.28 16.54
N ILE A 50 -7.37 19.47 16.10
CA ILE A 50 -7.86 19.71 14.74
C ILE A 50 -6.73 20.23 13.87
N ARG A 51 -6.00 21.27 14.32
CA ARG A 51 -4.90 21.89 13.59
C ARG A 51 -3.74 22.22 14.51
N TYR A 52 -2.54 22.27 13.93
CA TYR A 52 -1.32 22.70 14.60
C TYR A 52 -0.79 24.01 13.99
N GLU A 53 0.04 24.73 14.74
CA GLU A 53 0.52 26.06 14.43
C GLU A 53 1.48 26.14 13.22
N ALA A 54 2.20 25.06 12.94
CA ALA A 54 3.16 25.05 11.85
C ALA A 54 2.52 24.64 10.51
N PRO A 55 2.70 25.42 9.45
CA PRO A 55 2.29 25.00 8.12
C PRO A 55 3.08 23.75 7.70
N PRO A 56 2.51 22.89 6.86
CA PRO A 56 3.26 21.76 6.30
C PRO A 56 4.49 22.25 5.52
N LEU A 57 5.61 21.54 5.66
CA LEU A 57 6.87 21.86 4.96
C LEU A 57 6.83 21.48 3.46
N GLY A 58 5.84 20.66 3.08
CA GLY A 58 5.65 20.14 1.72
C GLY A 58 4.95 18.79 1.75
N ASP A 59 4.70 18.27 0.56
CA ASP A 59 4.13 16.93 0.38
C ASP A 59 5.25 15.89 0.32
N VAL A 60 5.02 14.75 0.96
CA VAL A 60 5.88 13.57 0.90
C VAL A 60 5.06 12.35 0.51
N TYR A 61 5.64 11.47 -0.29
CA TYR A 61 5.09 10.16 -0.58
C TYR A 61 5.79 9.15 0.31
N THR A 62 4.98 8.33 0.99
CA THR A 62 5.48 7.30 1.90
C THR A 62 4.98 5.95 1.46
N ASN A 63 5.84 4.94 1.49
CA ASN A 63 5.48 3.55 1.24
C ASN A 63 5.80 2.70 2.48
N GLY A 64 4.95 1.73 2.76
CA GLY A 64 5.19 0.73 3.80
C GLY A 64 4.96 -0.66 3.26
N TYR A 65 5.81 -1.61 3.64
CA TYR A 65 5.63 -3.03 3.33
C TYR A 65 4.80 -3.72 4.40
N VAL A 66 3.95 -4.64 3.99
CA VAL A 66 3.07 -5.39 4.90
C VAL A 66 2.97 -6.85 4.51
N TYR A 67 3.07 -7.74 5.49
CA TYR A 67 2.73 -9.16 5.33
C TYR A 67 1.23 -9.37 5.57
N THR A 68 0.66 -10.37 4.91
CA THR A 68 -0.77 -10.73 5.01
C THR A 68 -1.22 -11.05 6.44
N TYR A 69 -0.33 -11.55 7.28
CA TYR A 69 -0.58 -11.88 8.69
C TYR A 69 -0.40 -10.71 9.67
N VAL A 70 -0.23 -9.47 9.19
CA VAL A 70 -0.09 -8.29 10.05
C VAL A 70 -1.26 -8.14 11.03
N ASN A 71 -0.97 -7.71 12.25
CA ASN A 71 -2.03 -7.33 13.18
C ASN A 71 -2.84 -6.15 12.63
N ARG A 72 -4.16 -6.31 12.53
CA ARG A 72 -5.04 -5.31 11.90
C ARG A 72 -5.12 -3.99 12.67
N ASP A 73 -4.93 -3.99 13.99
CA ASP A 73 -4.85 -2.75 14.77
C ASP A 73 -3.55 -1.98 14.45
N VAL A 74 -2.43 -2.68 14.23
CA VAL A 74 -1.17 -2.07 13.79
C VAL A 74 -1.34 -1.48 12.39
N LEU A 75 -1.93 -2.24 11.46
CA LEU A 75 -2.21 -1.77 10.11
C LEU A 75 -3.04 -0.48 10.13
N ARG A 76 -4.20 -0.48 10.78
CA ARG A 76 -5.09 0.68 10.87
C ARG A 76 -4.43 1.89 11.52
N LYS A 77 -3.58 1.69 12.52
CA LYS A 77 -2.83 2.76 13.17
C LYS A 77 -1.78 3.39 12.24
N THR A 78 -1.22 2.62 11.31
CA THR A 78 -0.12 3.04 10.43
C THR A 78 -0.63 3.68 9.15
N LEU A 79 -1.73 3.17 8.58
CA LEU A 79 -2.26 3.61 7.29
C LEU A 79 -2.46 5.12 7.12
N PRO A 80 -2.91 5.91 8.15
CA PRO A 80 -3.03 7.35 8.00
C PRO A 80 -1.75 8.09 7.61
N TYR A 81 -0.60 7.45 7.77
CA TYR A 81 0.73 8.02 7.47
C TYR A 81 1.32 7.53 6.14
N LEU A 82 0.62 6.63 5.43
CA LEU A 82 1.11 6.03 4.20
C LEU A 82 0.37 6.54 2.97
N THR A 83 1.12 6.81 1.90
CA THR A 83 0.60 7.02 0.56
C THR A 83 0.36 5.69 -0.14
N TYR A 84 1.33 4.79 -0.03
CA TYR A 84 1.34 3.46 -0.64
C TYR A 84 1.53 2.38 0.41
N LEU A 85 0.96 1.21 0.14
CA LEU A 85 1.11 0.00 0.93
C LEU A 85 1.49 -1.16 0.03
N SER A 86 2.74 -1.56 0.02
CA SER A 86 3.24 -2.72 -0.71
C SER A 86 2.87 -4.01 0.03
N VAL A 87 1.97 -4.81 -0.54
CA VAL A 87 1.53 -6.07 0.07
C VAL A 87 2.49 -7.19 -0.33
N PHE A 88 3.24 -7.71 0.62
CA PHE A 88 4.30 -8.68 0.44
C PHE A 88 3.77 -10.11 0.56
N SER A 89 3.94 -10.99 -0.44
CA SER A 89 4.28 -10.69 -1.83
C SER A 89 3.73 -11.78 -2.74
N HIS A 90 3.53 -11.44 -3.99
CA HIS A 90 3.34 -12.41 -5.05
C HIS A 90 4.69 -12.93 -5.53
N GLY A 91 4.72 -14.20 -5.92
CA GLY A 91 5.79 -14.78 -6.72
C GLY A 91 5.31 -15.02 -8.16
N PHE A 92 6.13 -15.70 -8.95
CA PHE A 92 5.74 -16.14 -10.30
C PHE A 92 6.40 -17.48 -10.65
N ARG A 93 5.83 -18.14 -11.66
CA ARG A 93 6.33 -19.40 -12.21
C ARG A 93 7.02 -19.17 -13.56
N GLU A 94 7.72 -20.19 -14.03
CA GLU A 94 8.37 -20.18 -15.35
C GLU A 94 7.40 -20.03 -16.53
N ASP A 95 6.11 -20.32 -16.33
CA ASP A 95 5.06 -20.14 -17.33
C ASP A 95 4.44 -18.71 -17.29
N GLY A 96 4.90 -17.85 -16.38
CA GLY A 96 4.43 -16.48 -16.20
C GLY A 96 3.19 -16.34 -15.32
N SER A 97 2.64 -17.44 -14.79
CA SER A 97 1.53 -17.37 -13.84
C SER A 97 2.00 -16.88 -12.47
N LEU A 98 1.17 -16.11 -11.76
CA LEU A 98 1.50 -15.61 -10.45
C LEU A 98 1.25 -16.63 -9.33
N LEU A 99 2.05 -16.52 -8.28
CA LEU A 99 1.85 -17.17 -6.99
C LEU A 99 1.28 -16.13 -6.03
N PRO A 100 0.03 -16.28 -5.55
CA PRO A 100 -0.54 -15.32 -4.61
C PRO A 100 0.15 -15.39 -3.24
N PRO A 101 0.08 -14.33 -2.42
CA PRO A 101 0.62 -14.33 -1.07
C PRO A 101 -0.11 -15.32 -0.18
N GLU A 102 0.62 -15.93 0.75
CA GLU A 102 0.02 -16.83 1.72
C GLU A 102 -1.02 -16.11 2.60
N GLY A 103 -2.18 -16.72 2.79
CA GLY A 103 -3.26 -16.20 3.63
C GLY A 103 -4.18 -15.18 2.95
N GLY A 104 -3.92 -14.82 1.68
CA GLY A 104 -4.74 -13.86 0.93
C GLY A 104 -4.49 -12.40 1.33
N ASP A 105 -4.88 -11.49 0.51
CA ASP A 105 -4.59 -10.05 0.61
C ASP A 105 -5.83 -9.14 0.55
N GLU A 106 -7.00 -9.69 0.23
CA GLU A 106 -8.23 -8.94 -0.04
C GLU A 106 -8.64 -8.04 1.14
N GLU A 107 -8.50 -8.53 2.38
CA GLU A 107 -8.83 -7.76 3.57
C GLU A 107 -7.87 -6.57 3.76
N ILE A 108 -6.57 -6.77 3.50
CA ILE A 108 -5.55 -5.71 3.60
C ILE A 108 -5.80 -4.64 2.56
N ILE A 109 -6.09 -5.03 1.32
CA ILE A 109 -6.44 -4.13 0.22
C ILE A 109 -7.66 -3.28 0.60
N SER A 110 -8.72 -3.94 1.11
CA SER A 110 -9.94 -3.27 1.54
C SER A 110 -9.65 -2.25 2.64
N ILE A 111 -8.91 -2.65 3.68
CA ILE A 111 -8.55 -1.76 4.79
C ILE A 111 -7.70 -0.58 4.29
N ALA A 112 -6.69 -0.81 3.43
CA ALA A 112 -5.87 0.27 2.90
C ALA A 112 -6.70 1.35 2.19
N LYS A 113 -7.67 0.93 1.37
CA LYS A 113 -8.59 1.82 0.67
C LYS A 113 -9.49 2.63 1.60
N GLU A 114 -9.91 2.07 2.75
CA GLU A 114 -10.67 2.83 3.76
C GLU A 114 -9.92 4.09 4.25
N TYR A 115 -8.58 4.05 4.25
CA TYR A 115 -7.71 5.14 4.66
C TYR A 115 -7.23 6.01 3.48
N GLY A 116 -7.64 5.71 2.25
CA GLY A 116 -7.14 6.38 1.05
C GLY A 116 -5.68 6.06 0.74
N THR A 117 -5.12 5.01 1.36
CA THR A 117 -3.79 4.48 1.04
C THR A 117 -3.91 3.57 -0.18
N VAL A 118 -3.01 3.75 -1.14
CA VAL A 118 -3.00 2.97 -2.39
C VAL A 118 -2.29 1.63 -2.14
N PRO A 119 -3.00 0.48 -2.20
CA PRO A 119 -2.34 -0.81 -2.10
C PRO A 119 -1.58 -1.12 -3.39
N LEU A 120 -0.35 -1.61 -3.28
CA LEU A 120 0.49 -2.06 -4.39
C LEU A 120 0.67 -3.58 -4.33
N LEU A 121 0.53 -4.24 -5.49
CA LEU A 121 0.90 -5.63 -5.67
C LEU A 121 2.42 -5.72 -5.71
N THR A 122 3.03 -6.35 -4.72
CA THR A 122 4.49 -6.54 -4.71
C THR A 122 4.84 -7.85 -5.40
N LEU A 123 5.66 -7.80 -6.45
CA LEU A 123 6.23 -8.96 -7.11
C LEU A 123 7.66 -9.19 -6.61
N THR A 124 7.92 -10.39 -6.12
CA THR A 124 9.26 -10.84 -5.72
C THR A 124 9.64 -12.10 -6.49
N SER A 125 10.88 -12.54 -6.32
CA SER A 125 11.38 -13.80 -6.89
C SER A 125 11.02 -15.03 -6.04
N ILE A 126 9.97 -14.96 -5.21
CA ILE A 126 9.56 -16.08 -4.37
C ILE A 126 9.00 -17.22 -5.21
N THR A 127 9.46 -18.42 -4.93
CA THR A 127 9.06 -19.67 -5.59
C THR A 127 7.93 -20.36 -4.82
N GLU A 128 7.34 -21.41 -5.40
CA GLU A 128 6.34 -22.26 -4.72
C GLU A 128 6.82 -22.86 -3.40
N ASN A 129 8.14 -23.02 -3.25
CA ASN A 129 8.73 -23.53 -2.00
C ASN A 129 8.97 -22.44 -0.95
N GLY A 130 8.56 -21.21 -1.22
CA GLY A 130 8.72 -20.07 -0.31
C GLY A 130 10.16 -19.55 -0.23
N THR A 131 11.02 -19.85 -1.20
CA THR A 131 12.40 -19.38 -1.28
C THR A 131 12.55 -18.37 -2.42
N PHE A 132 13.49 -17.44 -2.27
CA PHE A 132 13.83 -16.49 -3.35
C PHE A 132 14.80 -17.14 -4.32
N SER A 133 14.61 -16.92 -5.64
CA SER A 133 15.45 -17.43 -6.72
C SER A 133 15.92 -16.32 -7.64
N SER A 134 17.23 -16.09 -7.68
CA SER A 134 17.83 -15.18 -8.66
C SER A 134 17.74 -15.73 -10.07
N GLU A 135 17.86 -17.06 -10.24
CA GLU A 135 17.76 -17.71 -11.55
C GLU A 135 16.38 -17.49 -12.19
N LEU A 136 15.32 -17.46 -11.38
CA LEU A 136 13.97 -17.16 -11.87
C LEU A 136 13.86 -15.73 -12.41
N VAL A 137 14.46 -14.75 -11.72
CA VAL A 137 14.53 -13.36 -12.21
C VAL A 137 15.38 -13.24 -13.47
N GLU A 138 16.53 -13.92 -13.51
CA GLU A 138 17.38 -13.95 -14.71
C GLU A 138 16.65 -14.55 -15.91
N SER A 139 15.89 -15.63 -15.71
CA SER A 139 15.05 -16.24 -16.74
C SER A 139 13.96 -15.27 -17.23
N LEU A 140 13.27 -14.60 -16.29
CA LEU A 140 12.27 -13.59 -16.61
C LEU A 140 12.85 -12.47 -17.48
N LEU A 141 13.96 -11.88 -17.04
CA LEU A 141 14.55 -10.70 -17.69
C LEU A 141 15.33 -11.02 -18.98
N SER A 142 15.59 -12.31 -19.25
CA SER A 142 16.24 -12.78 -20.48
C SER A 142 15.25 -13.21 -21.57
N SER A 143 13.98 -13.47 -21.21
CA SER A 143 12.96 -13.96 -22.15
C SER A 143 11.88 -12.90 -22.36
N PRO A 144 11.80 -12.28 -23.55
CA PRO A 144 10.73 -11.35 -23.88
C PRO A 144 9.33 -11.97 -23.73
N GLU A 145 9.18 -13.26 -24.06
CA GLU A 145 7.92 -13.97 -23.95
C GLU A 145 7.48 -14.13 -22.50
N LEU A 146 8.41 -14.49 -21.59
CA LEU A 146 8.12 -14.62 -20.17
C LEU A 146 7.86 -13.24 -19.53
N THR A 147 8.65 -12.23 -19.92
CA THR A 147 8.45 -10.84 -19.48
C THR A 147 7.03 -10.37 -19.81
N SER A 148 6.57 -10.61 -21.05
CA SER A 148 5.22 -10.21 -21.47
C SER A 148 4.15 -11.01 -20.73
N SER A 149 4.33 -12.32 -20.55
CA SER A 149 3.38 -13.16 -19.82
C SER A 149 3.23 -12.71 -18.36
N VAL A 150 4.34 -12.44 -17.68
CA VAL A 150 4.32 -11.94 -16.28
C VAL A 150 3.73 -10.54 -16.19
N ALA A 151 4.05 -9.64 -17.12
CA ALA A 151 3.48 -8.29 -17.14
C ALA A 151 1.95 -8.31 -17.29
N VAL A 152 1.43 -9.13 -18.18
CA VAL A 152 -0.02 -9.32 -18.38
C VAL A 152 -0.66 -9.87 -17.10
N SER A 153 -0.09 -10.95 -16.55
CA SER A 153 -0.60 -11.56 -15.31
C SER A 153 -0.62 -10.59 -14.13
N LEU A 154 0.42 -9.74 -14.00
CA LEU A 154 0.48 -8.70 -12.98
C LEU A 154 -0.60 -7.64 -13.17
N ALA A 155 -0.75 -7.14 -14.40
CA ALA A 155 -1.74 -6.10 -14.69
C ALA A 155 -3.17 -6.61 -14.46
N GLU A 156 -3.50 -7.81 -14.93
CA GLU A 156 -4.80 -8.44 -14.72
C GLU A 156 -5.08 -8.65 -13.23
N THR A 157 -4.13 -9.26 -12.49
CA THR A 157 -4.28 -9.49 -11.05
C THR A 157 -4.41 -8.17 -10.28
N ALA A 158 -3.62 -7.16 -10.63
CA ALA A 158 -3.71 -5.86 -9.97
C ALA A 158 -5.10 -5.22 -10.15
N VAL A 159 -5.65 -5.26 -11.36
CA VAL A 159 -6.98 -4.73 -11.66
C VAL A 159 -8.08 -5.55 -10.97
N GLU A 160 -8.04 -6.88 -11.09
CA GLU A 160 -9.06 -7.78 -10.54
C GLU A 160 -9.15 -7.69 -9.01
N ASN A 161 -8.01 -7.65 -8.33
CA ASN A 161 -7.94 -7.58 -6.86
C ASN A 161 -8.04 -6.13 -6.35
N GLY A 162 -7.99 -5.15 -7.27
CA GLY A 162 -8.17 -3.74 -6.95
C GLY A 162 -6.96 -3.10 -6.29
N TYR A 163 -5.75 -3.53 -6.64
CA TYR A 163 -4.53 -2.78 -6.39
C TYR A 163 -4.49 -1.49 -7.23
N GLY A 164 -3.78 -0.49 -6.75
CA GLY A 164 -3.60 0.78 -7.47
C GLY A 164 -2.28 0.85 -8.25
N GLY A 165 -1.51 -0.24 -8.28
CA GLY A 165 -0.25 -0.35 -9.01
C GLY A 165 0.54 -1.58 -8.62
N VAL A 166 1.75 -1.68 -9.17
CA VAL A 166 2.69 -2.79 -8.95
C VAL A 166 3.98 -2.26 -8.36
N ASP A 167 4.55 -3.01 -7.43
CA ASP A 167 5.87 -2.81 -6.83
C ASP A 167 6.77 -3.98 -7.20
N LEU A 168 7.84 -3.73 -7.97
CA LEU A 168 8.80 -4.76 -8.39
C LEU A 168 9.96 -4.80 -7.39
N ASP A 169 9.97 -5.81 -6.55
CA ASP A 169 10.96 -5.99 -5.47
C ASP A 169 11.93 -7.13 -5.80
N PHE A 170 12.78 -6.88 -6.81
CA PHE A 170 13.86 -7.77 -7.20
C PHE A 170 15.19 -7.27 -6.69
N GLU A 171 15.89 -8.09 -5.91
CA GLU A 171 17.19 -7.76 -5.37
C GLU A 171 18.32 -8.35 -6.22
N TYR A 172 19.49 -7.66 -6.22
CA TYR A 172 20.73 -8.13 -6.83
C TYR A 172 20.64 -8.49 -8.32
N ILE A 173 19.90 -7.68 -9.11
CA ILE A 173 19.83 -7.88 -10.56
C ILE A 173 21.18 -7.60 -11.19
N PRO A 174 21.84 -8.58 -11.85
CA PRO A 174 23.09 -8.33 -12.57
C PRO A 174 22.86 -7.32 -13.71
N SER A 175 23.82 -6.43 -13.92
CA SER A 175 23.71 -5.32 -14.88
C SER A 175 23.41 -5.75 -16.33
N GLN A 176 23.76 -6.98 -16.69
CA GLN A 176 23.47 -7.57 -18.01
C GLN A 176 21.96 -7.74 -18.27
N TYR A 177 21.12 -7.75 -17.23
CA TYR A 177 19.66 -7.89 -17.33
C TYR A 177 18.92 -6.55 -17.21
N ALA A 178 19.64 -5.43 -17.18
CA ALA A 178 19.03 -4.10 -17.01
C ALA A 178 18.03 -3.78 -18.13
N ASP A 179 18.33 -4.14 -19.38
CA ASP A 179 17.44 -3.91 -20.51
C ASP A 179 16.14 -4.71 -20.39
N GLY A 180 16.22 -5.96 -19.91
CA GLY A 180 15.03 -6.78 -19.64
C GLY A 180 14.16 -6.22 -18.51
N TYR A 181 14.79 -5.68 -17.45
CA TYR A 181 14.07 -5.00 -16.38
C TYR A 181 13.34 -3.75 -16.85
N VAL A 182 14.01 -2.95 -17.69
CA VAL A 182 13.39 -1.76 -18.31
C VAL A 182 12.25 -2.16 -19.24
N ALA A 183 12.40 -3.27 -19.99
CA ALA A 183 11.34 -3.79 -20.84
C ALA A 183 10.09 -4.18 -20.03
N LEU A 184 10.25 -4.88 -18.89
CA LEU A 184 9.17 -5.25 -17.99
C LEU A 184 8.43 -4.00 -17.46
N ILE A 185 9.17 -2.97 -17.01
CA ILE A 185 8.58 -1.73 -16.52
C ILE A 185 7.78 -1.02 -17.62
N ASN A 186 8.35 -0.91 -18.82
CA ASN A 186 7.69 -0.24 -19.95
C ASN A 186 6.40 -0.98 -20.34
N GLU A 187 6.41 -2.30 -20.33
CA GLU A 187 5.21 -3.09 -20.64
C GLU A 187 4.12 -2.89 -19.58
N LEU A 188 4.48 -2.97 -18.31
CA LEU A 188 3.55 -2.69 -17.20
C LEU A 188 2.94 -1.28 -17.29
N GLN A 189 3.72 -0.26 -17.67
CA GLN A 189 3.21 1.10 -17.86
C GLN A 189 2.18 1.21 -18.99
N THR A 190 2.19 0.31 -19.96
CA THR A 190 1.17 0.28 -21.02
C THR A 190 -0.08 -0.50 -20.66
N LEU A 191 0.03 -1.43 -19.71
CA LEU A 191 -1.05 -2.34 -19.30
C LEU A 191 -1.81 -1.82 -18.07
N LEU A 192 -1.14 -1.10 -17.20
CA LEU A 192 -1.76 -0.50 -15.99
C LEU A 192 -2.45 0.82 -16.34
N PRO A 193 -3.62 1.12 -15.73
CA PRO A 193 -4.39 2.32 -15.97
C PRO A 193 -3.72 3.61 -15.48
#